data_5652da365da17cd585000aa2989b7295
#
_entry.id   5652da365da17cd585000aa2989b7295
#
_cell.length_a   1.000
_cell.length_b   1.000
_cell.length_c   1.000
_cell.angle_alpha   90.00
_cell.angle_beta   90.00
_cell.angle_gamma   90.00
#
_symmetry.space_group_name_H-M   'P 1'
#
loop_
_entity.id
_entity.type
_entity.pdbx_description
1 polymer ?
#
loop_
_entity_poly.entity_id
_entity_poly.type
_entity_poly.pdbx_seq_one_letter_code
_entity_poly.pdbx_strand_id
1 'polypeptide(L)'
;MVKSNILKISSNYLARLWGIVSVFVFIPLYIKYLGVESYAVIGFYSLLLGITGFIDSGMSSAVLKEFSIENTSNYKYSILTSIEKKYIIICFILIIIFIVNSNFISNSWLTSEFISSSRLQYYIVLISIGICL
;
A
#
# COMPACT_ATOMS: atom_id res chain seq x y z
N MET A 1 -34.02 -5.61 -14.32
CA MET A 1 -33.09 -5.80 -13.17
C MET A 1 -31.92 -6.73 -13.49
N VAL A 2 -32.13 -7.91 -14.08
CA VAL A 2 -31.03 -8.90 -14.38
C VAL A 2 -29.98 -8.36 -15.35
N LYS A 3 -30.37 -7.68 -16.44
CA LYS A 3 -29.41 -7.09 -17.41
C LYS A 3 -28.45 -6.07 -16.80
N SER A 4 -28.88 -5.25 -15.86
CA SER A 4 -28.03 -4.26 -15.20
C SER A 4 -26.98 -4.91 -14.28
N ASN A 5 -27.31 -6.02 -13.64
CA ASN A 5 -26.39 -6.76 -12.80
C ASN A 5 -25.32 -7.51 -13.61
N ILE A 6 -25.69 -8.08 -14.74
CA ILE A 6 -24.76 -8.74 -15.66
C ILE A 6 -23.73 -7.72 -16.21
N LEU A 7 -24.19 -6.53 -16.61
CA LEU A 7 -23.30 -5.46 -17.08
C LEU A 7 -22.29 -5.02 -16.01
N LYS A 8 -22.72 -4.88 -14.76
CA LYS A 8 -21.83 -4.52 -13.65
C LYS A 8 -20.81 -5.61 -13.35
N ILE A 9 -21.23 -6.87 -13.40
CA ILE A 9 -20.36 -8.02 -13.18
C ILE A 9 -19.31 -8.11 -14.31
N SER A 10 -19.75 -8.06 -15.56
CA SER A 10 -18.82 -8.15 -16.71
C SER A 10 -17.84 -6.97 -16.75
N SER A 11 -18.26 -5.77 -16.41
CA SER A 11 -17.40 -4.60 -16.30
C SER A 11 -16.29 -4.77 -15.25
N ASN A 12 -16.63 -5.34 -14.08
CA ASN A 12 -15.65 -5.63 -13.04
C ASN A 12 -14.62 -6.69 -13.48
N TYR A 13 -15.04 -7.73 -14.19
CA TYR A 13 -14.11 -8.74 -14.73
C TYR A 13 -13.22 -8.17 -15.82
N LEU A 14 -13.77 -7.35 -16.71
CA LEU A 14 -12.99 -6.66 -17.75
C LEU A 14 -11.93 -5.75 -17.14
N ALA A 15 -12.28 -4.98 -16.11
CA ALA A 15 -11.34 -4.12 -15.41
C ALA A 15 -10.19 -4.91 -14.75
N ARG A 16 -10.50 -6.07 -14.16
CA ARG A 16 -9.47 -6.95 -13.58
C ARG A 16 -8.56 -7.57 -14.65
N LEU A 17 -9.14 -8.04 -15.75
CA LEU A 17 -8.38 -8.57 -16.89
C LEU A 17 -7.46 -7.49 -17.48
N TRP A 18 -7.99 -6.27 -17.66
CA TRP A 18 -7.18 -5.15 -18.11
C TRP A 18 -6.02 -4.85 -17.17
N GLY A 19 -6.24 -4.89 -15.85
CA GLY A 19 -5.19 -4.73 -14.85
C GLY A 19 -4.07 -5.76 -15.02
N ILE A 20 -4.41 -7.03 -15.23
CA ILE A 20 -3.44 -8.11 -15.45
C ILE A 20 -2.66 -7.88 -16.75
N VAL A 21 -3.35 -7.61 -17.86
CA VAL A 21 -2.72 -7.34 -19.16
C VAL A 21 -1.79 -6.12 -19.07
N SER A 22 -2.21 -5.07 -18.39
CA SER A 22 -1.41 -3.86 -18.17
C SER A 22 -0.09 -4.17 -17.48
N VAL A 23 -0.10 -5.00 -16.44
CA VAL A 23 1.12 -5.41 -15.74
C VAL A 23 2.13 -6.07 -16.71
N PHE A 24 1.68 -7.01 -17.53
CA PHE A 24 2.55 -7.70 -18.49
C PHE A 24 3.11 -6.78 -19.58
N VAL A 25 2.39 -5.74 -19.97
CA VAL A 25 2.83 -4.79 -21.00
C VAL A 25 3.74 -3.72 -20.38
N PHE A 26 3.36 -3.17 -19.24
CA PHE A 26 4.07 -2.02 -18.66
C PHE A 26 5.33 -2.39 -17.89
N ILE A 27 5.40 -3.58 -17.25
CA ILE A 27 6.62 -3.99 -16.54
C ILE A 27 7.85 -4.01 -17.45
N PRO A 28 7.82 -4.68 -18.62
CA PRO A 28 8.97 -4.66 -19.52
C PRO A 28 9.33 -3.26 -20.02
N LEU A 29 8.34 -2.39 -20.22
CA LEU A 29 8.57 -1.00 -20.60
C LEU A 29 9.27 -0.22 -19.49
N TYR A 30 8.82 -0.36 -18.25
CA TYR A 30 9.46 0.29 -17.11
C TYR A 30 10.90 -0.19 -16.94
N ILE A 31 11.16 -1.50 -17.01
CA ILE A 31 12.51 -2.04 -16.94
C ILE A 31 13.41 -1.51 -18.06
N LYS A 32 12.88 -1.41 -19.28
CA LYS A 32 13.62 -0.90 -20.44
C LYS A 32 14.00 0.57 -20.31
N TYR A 33 13.11 1.42 -19.78
CA TYR A 33 13.31 2.87 -19.73
C TYR A 33 13.94 3.37 -18.41
N LEU A 34 13.60 2.76 -17.28
CA LEU A 34 14.10 3.16 -15.97
C LEU A 34 15.31 2.34 -15.51
N GLY A 35 15.51 1.17 -16.10
CA GLY A 35 16.48 0.19 -15.61
C GLY A 35 15.90 -0.69 -14.49
N VAL A 36 16.49 -1.86 -14.32
CA VAL A 36 16.06 -2.88 -13.34
C VAL A 36 16.09 -2.33 -11.90
N GLU A 37 17.11 -1.56 -11.57
CA GLU A 37 17.33 -1.05 -10.21
C GLU A 37 16.29 0.00 -9.80
N SER A 38 16.01 0.95 -10.68
CA SER A 38 14.94 1.95 -10.40
C SER A 38 13.57 1.28 -10.32
N TYR A 39 13.34 0.25 -11.13
CA TYR A 39 12.12 -0.54 -11.06
C TYR A 39 12.02 -1.34 -9.76
N ALA A 40 13.14 -1.84 -9.23
CA ALA A 40 13.17 -2.53 -7.93
C ALA A 40 12.71 -1.63 -6.77
N VAL A 41 13.05 -0.34 -6.79
CA VAL A 41 12.56 0.64 -5.80
C VAL A 41 11.04 0.82 -5.90
N ILE A 42 10.50 0.88 -7.13
CA ILE A 42 9.04 0.94 -7.36
C ILE A 42 8.36 -0.34 -6.86
N GLY A 43 8.98 -1.50 -7.13
CA GLY A 43 8.50 -2.80 -6.65
C GLY A 43 8.46 -2.88 -5.12
N PHE A 44 9.50 -2.38 -4.46
CA PHE A 44 9.56 -2.29 -3.00
C PHE A 44 8.45 -1.39 -2.44
N TYR A 45 8.23 -0.22 -3.03
CA TYR A 45 7.12 0.65 -2.68
C TYR A 45 5.76 -0.04 -2.83
N SER A 46 5.55 -0.73 -3.94
CA SER A 46 4.30 -1.46 -4.20
C SER A 46 4.06 -2.59 -3.19
N LEU A 47 5.10 -3.27 -2.75
CA LEU A 47 5.04 -4.29 -1.72
C LEU A 47 4.62 -3.69 -0.37
N LEU A 48 5.20 -2.55 -0.01
CA LEU A 48 4.83 -1.84 1.23
C LEU A 48 3.38 -1.35 1.19
N LEU A 49 2.91 -0.81 0.05
CA LEU A 49 1.50 -0.47 -0.14
C LEU A 49 0.58 -1.68 0.02
N GLY A 50 1.00 -2.86 -0.46
CA GLY A 50 0.26 -4.10 -0.27
C GLY A 50 0.12 -4.48 1.21
N ILE A 51 1.18 -4.36 1.99
CA ILE A 51 1.18 -4.65 3.43
C ILE A 51 0.26 -3.67 4.18
N THR A 52 0.38 -2.37 3.91
CA THR A 52 -0.47 -1.35 4.55
C THR A 52 -1.93 -1.51 4.15
N GLY A 53 -2.21 -1.81 2.87
CA GLY A 53 -3.56 -2.10 2.38
C GLY A 53 -4.19 -3.33 3.05
N PHE A 54 -3.39 -4.34 3.39
CA PHE A 54 -3.88 -5.50 4.15
C PHE A 54 -4.29 -5.10 5.58
N ILE A 55 -3.49 -4.28 6.26
CA ILE A 55 -3.81 -3.76 7.60
C ILE A 55 -5.08 -2.89 7.55
N ASP A 56 -5.16 -1.99 6.56
CA ASP A 56 -6.29 -1.10 6.37
C ASP A 56 -7.59 -1.85 6.08
N SER A 57 -7.55 -2.90 5.26
CA SER A 57 -8.74 -3.71 4.95
C SER A 57 -9.34 -4.38 6.18
N GLY A 58 -8.52 -4.80 7.13
CA GLY A 58 -8.97 -5.36 8.41
C GLY A 58 -9.66 -4.31 9.29
N MET A 59 -9.09 -3.13 9.39
CA MET A 59 -9.64 -2.03 10.18
C MET A 59 -10.92 -1.48 9.56
N SER A 60 -10.95 -1.28 8.25
CA SER A 60 -12.13 -0.82 7.51
C SER A 60 -13.31 -1.78 7.65
N SER A 61 -13.05 -3.08 7.59
CA SER A 61 -14.08 -4.11 7.79
C SER A 61 -14.66 -4.08 9.20
N ALA A 62 -13.83 -3.85 10.22
CA ALA A 62 -14.28 -3.71 11.60
C ALA A 62 -15.16 -2.46 11.80
N VAL A 63 -14.76 -1.33 11.21
CA VAL A 63 -15.55 -0.09 11.24
C VAL A 63 -16.93 -0.28 10.57
N LEU A 64 -16.94 -0.88 9.38
CA LEU A 64 -18.18 -1.13 8.64
C LEU A 64 -19.14 -2.03 9.43
N LYS A 65 -18.62 -3.06 10.10
CA LYS A 65 -19.42 -3.94 10.95
C LYS A 65 -20.03 -3.18 12.11
N GLU A 66 -19.23 -2.39 12.84
CA GLU A 66 -19.71 -1.63 14.00
C GLU A 66 -20.71 -0.53 13.60
N PHE A 67 -20.53 0.09 12.43
CA PHE A 67 -21.44 1.12 11.93
C PHE A 67 -22.75 0.57 11.37
N SER A 68 -22.78 -0.70 10.98
CA SER A 68 -24.03 -1.36 10.55
C SER A 68 -24.93 -1.75 11.73
N ILE A 69 -24.41 -1.76 12.95
CA ILE A 69 -25.21 -1.94 14.16
C ILE A 69 -25.84 -0.60 14.51
N GLU A 70 -27.13 -0.62 14.86
CA GLU A 70 -27.90 0.57 15.21
C GLU A 70 -27.47 1.09 16.60
N ASN A 71 -26.44 1.92 16.62
CA ASN A 71 -25.84 2.49 17.83
C ASN A 71 -25.93 4.01 17.85
N THR A 72 -25.90 4.58 19.07
CA THR A 72 -25.95 6.02 19.31
C THR A 72 -24.77 6.71 18.61
N SER A 73 -25.00 7.93 18.11
CA SER A 73 -23.96 8.76 17.44
C SER A 73 -22.67 8.91 18.26
N ASN A 74 -22.79 9.06 19.57
CA ASN A 74 -21.63 9.17 20.49
C ASN A 74 -20.77 7.91 20.53
N TYR A 75 -21.40 6.73 20.41
CA TYR A 75 -20.67 5.45 20.34
C TYR A 75 -19.87 5.33 19.03
N LYS A 76 -20.47 5.69 17.91
CA LYS A 76 -19.80 5.68 16.60
C LYS A 76 -18.61 6.62 16.58
N TYR A 77 -18.74 7.81 17.16
CA TYR A 77 -17.64 8.75 17.28
C TYR A 77 -16.49 8.21 18.15
N SER A 78 -16.82 7.59 19.28
CA SER A 78 -15.82 6.97 20.16
C SER A 78 -15.02 5.86 19.47
N ILE A 79 -15.69 5.03 18.66
CA ILE A 79 -15.03 3.98 17.86
C ILE A 79 -14.10 4.60 16.83
N LEU A 80 -14.56 5.59 16.06
CA LEU A 80 -13.75 6.28 15.07
C LEU A 80 -12.46 6.83 15.69
N THR A 81 -12.59 7.58 16.76
CA THR A 81 -11.44 8.18 17.46
C THR A 81 -10.48 7.13 18.02
N SER A 82 -11.01 6.00 18.49
CA SER A 82 -10.19 4.89 18.99
C SER A 82 -9.40 4.20 17.87
N ILE A 83 -10.02 4.02 16.71
CA ILE A 83 -9.38 3.41 15.53
C ILE A 83 -8.33 4.36 14.95
N GLU A 84 -8.65 5.64 14.82
CA GLU A 84 -7.73 6.67 14.36
C GLU A 84 -6.45 6.73 15.20
N LYS A 85 -6.59 6.74 16.53
CA LYS A 85 -5.44 6.68 17.45
C LYS A 85 -4.59 5.43 17.24
N LYS A 86 -5.22 4.26 17.09
CA LYS A 86 -4.50 3.00 16.83
C LYS A 86 -3.77 3.05 15.49
N TYR A 87 -4.40 3.62 14.47
CA TYR A 87 -3.81 3.76 13.15
C TYR A 87 -2.54 4.64 13.21
N ILE A 88 -2.62 5.78 13.87
CA ILE A 88 -1.47 6.69 14.07
C ILE A 88 -0.32 5.96 14.79
N ILE A 89 -0.62 5.17 15.82
CA ILE A 89 0.39 4.41 16.55
C ILE A 89 1.06 3.37 15.63
N ILE A 90 0.28 2.63 14.86
CA ILE A 90 0.81 1.63 13.91
C ILE A 90 1.69 2.31 12.86
N CYS A 91 1.25 3.42 12.27
CA CYS A 91 2.05 4.19 11.33
C CYS A 91 3.37 4.65 11.94
N PHE A 92 3.34 5.17 13.15
CA PHE A 92 4.55 5.63 13.84
C PHE A 92 5.54 4.49 14.10
N ILE A 93 5.04 3.32 14.52
CA ILE A 93 5.86 2.12 14.69
C ILE A 93 6.48 1.67 13.36
N LEU A 94 5.70 1.65 12.27
CA LEU A 94 6.21 1.28 10.95
C LEU A 94 7.30 2.23 10.49
N ILE A 95 7.13 3.54 10.62
CA ILE A 95 8.14 4.53 10.27
C ILE A 95 9.44 4.27 11.03
N ILE A 96 9.37 4.05 12.35
CA ILE A 96 10.55 3.75 13.17
C ILE A 96 11.25 2.48 12.70
N ILE A 97 10.48 1.41 12.44
CA ILE A 97 11.04 0.14 11.95
C ILE A 97 11.80 0.36 10.63
N PHE A 98 11.23 1.11 9.70
CA PHE A 98 11.89 1.37 8.42
C PHE A 98 13.11 2.28 8.54
N ILE A 99 13.07 3.29 9.39
CA ILE A 99 14.24 4.16 9.64
C ILE A 99 15.39 3.35 10.24
N VAL A 100 15.13 2.55 11.27
CA VAL A 100 16.14 1.73 11.96
C VAL A 100 16.74 0.68 11.01
N ASN A 101 15.92 0.06 10.17
CA ASN A 101 16.35 -0.98 9.25
C ASN A 101 16.75 -0.46 7.86
N SER A 102 16.72 0.85 7.62
CA SER A 102 17.00 1.44 6.30
C SER A 102 18.40 1.06 5.78
N ASN A 103 19.39 1.00 6.65
CA ASN A 103 20.77 0.61 6.32
C ASN A 103 20.85 -0.88 5.91
N PHE A 104 20.17 -1.76 6.64
CA PHE A 104 20.11 -3.18 6.31
C PHE A 104 19.38 -3.41 4.98
N ILE A 105 18.26 -2.76 4.77
CA ILE A 105 17.45 -2.87 3.55
C ILE A 105 18.25 -2.37 2.35
N SER A 106 18.95 -1.24 2.45
CA SER A 106 19.70 -0.67 1.35
C SER A 106 20.96 -1.46 0.99
N ASN A 107 21.59 -2.15 1.94
CA ASN A 107 22.84 -2.86 1.70
C ASN A 107 22.64 -4.35 1.43
N SER A 108 21.56 -4.96 1.91
CA SER A 108 21.35 -6.41 1.81
C SER A 108 20.21 -6.79 0.87
N TRP A 109 19.22 -5.93 0.72
CA TRP A 109 18.02 -6.27 -0.05
C TRP A 109 17.93 -5.52 -1.37
N LEU A 110 18.29 -4.25 -1.38
CA LEU A 110 18.30 -3.38 -2.56
C LEU A 110 19.75 -3.07 -2.98
N THR A 111 20.58 -4.11 -3.14
CA THR A 111 21.93 -3.91 -3.66
C THR A 111 21.86 -3.45 -5.12
N SER A 112 22.28 -2.24 -5.38
CA SER A 112 22.35 -1.67 -6.72
C SER A 112 23.76 -1.17 -7.01
N GLU A 113 24.24 -1.40 -8.23
CA GLU A 113 25.56 -0.90 -8.68
C GLU A 113 25.48 0.58 -9.09
N PHE A 114 24.33 1.07 -9.51
CA PHE A 114 24.15 2.43 -10.05
C PHE A 114 23.55 3.42 -9.07
N ILE A 115 22.85 2.97 -8.01
CA ILE A 115 22.24 3.84 -7.01
C ILE A 115 23.06 3.75 -5.72
N SER A 116 23.63 4.88 -5.28
CA SER A 116 24.36 4.95 -4.02
C SER A 116 23.49 4.54 -2.84
N SER A 117 24.03 3.74 -1.92
CA SER A 117 23.34 3.29 -0.70
C SER A 117 22.70 4.43 0.09
N SER A 118 23.32 5.61 0.12
CA SER A 118 22.78 6.79 0.79
C SER A 118 21.51 7.31 0.12
N ARG A 119 21.41 7.25 -1.21
CA ARG A 119 20.18 7.63 -1.94
C ARG A 119 19.06 6.61 -1.72
N LEU A 120 19.40 5.33 -1.68
CA LEU A 120 18.44 4.27 -1.37
C LEU A 120 17.86 4.43 0.03
N GLN A 121 18.67 4.71 1.03
CA GLN A 121 18.21 5.00 2.38
C GLN A 121 17.24 6.18 2.41
N TYR A 122 17.56 7.26 1.71
CA TYR A 122 16.68 8.42 1.60
C TYR A 122 15.33 8.06 0.97
N TYR A 123 15.33 7.27 -0.10
CA TYR A 123 14.08 6.81 -0.73
C TYR A 123 13.25 5.91 0.20
N ILE A 124 13.88 5.02 0.96
CA ILE A 124 13.20 4.16 1.93
C ILE A 124 12.50 5.01 3.01
N VAL A 125 13.16 6.04 3.52
CA VAL A 125 12.59 6.95 4.51
C VAL A 125 11.43 7.75 3.92
N LEU A 126 11.59 8.31 2.71
CA LEU A 126 10.50 9.03 2.02
C LEU A 126 9.30 8.14 1.76
N ILE A 127 9.52 6.91 1.30
CA ILE A 127 8.46 5.92 1.07
C ILE A 127 7.73 5.61 2.36
N SER A 128 8.45 5.43 3.47
CA SER A 128 7.86 5.12 4.76
C SER A 128 6.93 6.24 5.26
N ILE A 129 7.33 7.49 5.05
CA ILE A 129 6.49 8.66 5.38
C ILE A 129 5.29 8.73 4.44
N GLY A 130 5.50 8.54 3.14
CA GLY A 130 4.44 8.63 2.12
C GLY A 130 3.35 7.55 2.26
N ILE A 131 3.67 6.41 2.85
CA ILE A 131 2.70 5.33 3.09
C ILE A 131 1.80 5.65 4.29
N CYS A 132 2.28 6.46 5.23
CA CYS A 132 1.54 6.82 6.44
C CYS A 132 0.71 8.11 6.31
N LEU A 133 0.84 8.82 5.20
CA LEU A 133 0.04 10.02 4.85
C LEU A 133 -1.19 9.65 4.02
#